data_a89cd96f0234700170433da9bd3c2bb6
#
_entry.id   a89cd96f0234700170433da9bd3c2bb6
#
_cell.length_a   1.000
_cell.length_b   1.000
_cell.length_c   1.000
_cell.angle_alpha   90.00
_cell.angle_beta   90.00
_cell.angle_gamma   90.00
#
_symmetry.space_group_name_H-M   'P 1'
#
loop_
_entity.id
_entity.type
_entity.pdbx_description
1 polymer ?
#
loop_
_entity_poly.entity_id
_entity_poly.type
_entity_poly.pdbx_seq_one_letter_code
_entity_poly.pdbx_strand_id
1 'polypeptide(L)'
;MGFRDVKRSKSAKDTRIIAIINQKGGVGKSTTAVNLAAALGEQGRKTLIVDFDPQGNSTSGFGIEKEDLNQCIYDALLNDVPAESLVLDTNCKKVFVIPATIQLAGAEIELVSAIARETRLKDLLEPIQDEFDFIFIDCPPSLGLLTINALTAADSVLIPIQCEYYALEGVTKLLESMKMVKSRLNKGLDTFGVLMTMFDSRTSLSNQVVEEVQSYFGDKAFKTLIPRTVKISEAPSFGEPVITYAPQNKGAKAYMNLAKEVIKRA
;
A
#
# COMPACT_ATOMS: atom_id res chain seq x y z
N MET A 1 23.49 -6.25 0.21
CA MET A 1 23.02 -7.54 0.73
C MET A 1 21.68 -7.78 0.07
N GLY A 2 21.67 -8.62 -0.97
CA GLY A 2 20.50 -8.83 -1.80
C GLY A 2 19.41 -9.66 -1.12
N PHE A 3 18.25 -9.70 -1.74
CA PHE A 3 17.02 -10.41 -1.31
C PHE A 3 17.26 -11.84 -0.73
N ARG A 4 18.27 -12.58 -1.24
CA ARG A 4 18.51 -13.99 -0.89
C ARG A 4 19.25 -14.27 0.43
N ASP A 5 19.79 -13.25 1.11
CA ASP A 5 20.74 -13.51 2.22
C ASP A 5 20.12 -13.62 3.63
N VAL A 6 18.79 -13.58 3.78
CA VAL A 6 18.13 -13.63 5.10
C VAL A 6 16.96 -14.60 5.11
N LYS A 7 17.24 -15.93 5.06
CA LYS A 7 16.24 -16.92 5.47
C LYS A 7 16.10 -16.86 7.00
N ARG A 8 15.09 -16.15 7.51
CA ARG A 8 14.58 -16.37 8.86
C ARG A 8 13.52 -17.48 8.80
N SER A 9 13.66 -18.53 9.59
CA SER A 9 12.58 -19.47 9.88
C SER A 9 11.56 -18.73 10.77
N LYS A 10 10.59 -18.03 10.16
CA LYS A 10 9.42 -17.49 10.86
C LYS A 10 8.29 -18.52 10.78
N SER A 11 7.50 -18.65 11.84
CA SER A 11 6.25 -19.39 11.74
C SER A 11 5.31 -18.61 10.78
N ALA A 12 4.59 -19.33 9.92
CA ALA A 12 3.72 -18.80 8.84
C ALA A 12 2.62 -17.80 9.31
N LYS A 13 2.71 -17.26 10.52
CA LYS A 13 1.71 -16.39 11.16
C LYS A 13 2.16 -14.94 11.40
N ASP A 14 3.40 -14.59 11.08
CA ASP A 14 3.99 -13.30 11.51
C ASP A 14 3.96 -12.20 10.42
N THR A 15 3.70 -12.53 9.17
CA THR A 15 3.61 -11.55 8.07
C THR A 15 2.25 -10.88 8.06
N ARG A 16 2.21 -9.58 7.81
CA ARG A 16 0.97 -8.81 7.62
C ARG A 16 0.86 -8.32 6.20
N ILE A 17 -0.14 -8.80 5.47
CA ILE A 17 -0.47 -8.34 4.11
C ILE A 17 -1.57 -7.29 4.22
N ILE A 18 -1.28 -6.06 3.81
CA ILE A 18 -2.17 -4.91 3.97
C ILE A 18 -2.39 -4.23 2.61
N ALA A 19 -3.63 -4.22 2.12
CA ALA A 19 -3.98 -3.46 0.93
C ALA A 19 -4.20 -1.98 1.28
N ILE A 20 -3.54 -1.07 0.54
CA ILE A 20 -3.74 0.38 0.68
C ILE A 20 -4.71 0.82 -0.40
N ILE A 21 -5.92 1.19 -0.02
CA ILE A 21 -7.02 1.34 -0.96
C ILE A 21 -7.90 2.55 -0.64
N ASN A 22 -8.29 3.27 -1.68
CA ASN A 22 -9.40 4.22 -1.70
C ASN A 22 -9.81 4.45 -3.16
N GLN A 23 -11.11 4.58 -3.42
CA GLN A 23 -11.65 4.86 -4.78
C GLN A 23 -11.29 6.26 -5.28
N LYS A 24 -11.11 7.22 -4.36
CA LYS A 24 -10.73 8.58 -4.73
C LYS A 24 -9.27 8.62 -5.13
N GLY A 25 -8.99 9.17 -6.33
CA GLY A 25 -7.63 9.48 -6.76
C GLY A 25 -7.02 10.60 -5.92
N GLY A 26 -5.68 10.60 -5.79
CA GLY A 26 -4.97 11.69 -5.13
C GLY A 26 -5.08 11.77 -3.60
N VAL A 27 -5.67 10.77 -2.92
CA VAL A 27 -5.77 10.75 -1.45
C VAL A 27 -4.47 10.31 -0.74
N GLY A 28 -3.41 10.03 -1.48
CA GLY A 28 -2.12 9.63 -0.93
C GLY A 28 -1.92 8.13 -0.71
N LYS A 29 -2.54 7.25 -1.51
CA LYS A 29 -2.33 5.79 -1.45
C LYS A 29 -0.86 5.43 -1.67
N SER A 30 -0.34 5.65 -2.86
CA SER A 30 1.07 5.34 -3.23
C SER A 30 2.06 6.12 -2.36
N THR A 31 1.75 7.39 -2.06
CA THR A 31 2.53 8.20 -1.12
C THR A 31 2.61 7.53 0.25
N THR A 32 1.51 6.97 0.75
CA THR A 32 1.49 6.25 2.03
C THR A 32 2.25 4.93 1.92
N ALA A 33 2.05 4.14 0.85
CA ALA A 33 2.77 2.90 0.62
C ALA A 33 4.29 3.11 0.68
N VAL A 34 4.82 4.03 -0.12
CA VAL A 34 6.25 4.32 -0.22
C VAL A 34 6.82 4.83 1.11
N ASN A 35 6.19 5.83 1.71
CA ASN A 35 6.74 6.46 2.91
C ASN A 35 6.56 5.61 4.17
N LEU A 36 5.47 4.87 4.30
CA LEU A 36 5.28 3.94 5.41
C LEU A 36 6.25 2.77 5.34
N ALA A 37 6.49 2.20 4.14
CA ALA A 37 7.47 1.14 3.96
C ALA A 37 8.88 1.61 4.32
N ALA A 38 9.29 2.79 3.86
CA ALA A 38 10.58 3.37 4.22
C ALA A 38 10.71 3.60 5.74
N ALA A 39 9.64 4.10 6.39
CA ALA A 39 9.61 4.29 7.84
C ALA A 39 9.69 2.97 8.63
N LEU A 40 9.04 1.92 8.15
CA LEU A 40 9.11 0.57 8.74
C LEU A 40 10.50 -0.05 8.56
N GLY A 41 11.12 0.15 7.39
CA GLY A 41 12.50 -0.27 7.12
C GLY A 41 13.50 0.36 8.09
N GLU A 42 13.35 1.66 8.39
CA GLU A 42 14.14 2.35 9.42
C GLU A 42 13.88 1.80 10.83
N GLN A 43 12.68 1.30 11.12
CA GLN A 43 12.34 0.58 12.36
C GLN A 43 12.82 -0.88 12.36
N GLY A 44 13.55 -1.30 11.33
CA GLY A 44 14.14 -2.64 11.22
C GLY A 44 13.20 -3.71 10.67
N ARG A 45 12.01 -3.35 10.17
CA ARG A 45 11.03 -4.27 9.60
C ARG A 45 11.29 -4.51 8.11
N LYS A 46 11.40 -5.77 7.70
CA LYS A 46 11.54 -6.16 6.29
C LYS A 46 10.17 -5.97 5.60
N THR A 47 10.09 -5.07 4.64
CA THR A 47 8.83 -4.66 4.03
C THR A 47 8.88 -4.80 2.53
N LEU A 48 7.85 -5.43 1.95
CA LEU A 48 7.62 -5.51 0.52
C LEU A 48 6.49 -4.55 0.12
N ILE A 49 6.69 -3.78 -0.94
CA ILE A 49 5.62 -3.09 -1.65
C ILE A 49 5.30 -3.91 -2.90
N VAL A 50 4.03 -4.21 -3.09
CA VAL A 50 3.49 -4.70 -4.35
C VAL A 50 2.81 -3.51 -5.02
N ASP A 51 3.46 -2.92 -6.01
CA ASP A 51 2.83 -1.87 -6.80
C ASP A 51 1.76 -2.53 -7.68
N PHE A 52 0.51 -2.23 -7.43
CA PHE A 52 -0.64 -2.87 -8.08
C PHE A 52 -1.52 -1.84 -8.81
N ASP A 53 -0.99 -0.62 -8.98
CA ASP A 53 -1.58 0.44 -9.79
C ASP A 53 -0.85 0.51 -11.13
N PRO A 54 -1.55 0.44 -12.29
CA PRO A 54 -0.95 0.59 -13.62
C PRO A 54 -0.15 1.89 -13.81
N GLN A 55 -0.38 2.91 -12.98
CA GLN A 55 0.41 4.13 -13.01
C GLN A 55 1.85 3.93 -12.52
N GLY A 56 2.13 2.87 -11.74
CA GLY A 56 3.47 2.56 -11.25
C GLY A 56 4.07 3.65 -10.35
N ASN A 57 3.21 4.31 -9.53
CA ASN A 57 3.67 5.44 -8.70
C ASN A 57 4.52 5.00 -7.52
N SER A 58 4.26 3.82 -6.96
CA SER A 58 5.11 3.26 -5.90
C SER A 58 6.46 2.81 -6.45
N THR A 59 6.50 2.28 -7.68
CA THR A 59 7.72 1.91 -8.41
C THR A 59 8.62 3.13 -8.60
N SER A 60 8.10 4.20 -9.21
CA SER A 60 8.85 5.45 -9.41
C SER A 60 9.20 6.15 -8.09
N GLY A 61 8.37 5.98 -7.04
CA GLY A 61 8.61 6.55 -5.71
C GLY A 61 9.85 6.00 -5.01
N PHE A 62 10.41 4.88 -5.47
CA PHE A 62 11.68 4.31 -5.05
C PHE A 62 12.82 4.52 -6.06
N GLY A 63 12.63 5.38 -7.06
CA GLY A 63 13.64 5.69 -8.07
C GLY A 63 13.88 4.58 -9.10
N ILE A 64 12.90 3.70 -9.30
CA ILE A 64 12.98 2.64 -10.31
C ILE A 64 12.38 3.17 -11.62
N GLU A 65 13.21 3.22 -12.66
CA GLU A 65 12.79 3.63 -14.00
C GLU A 65 11.99 2.50 -14.66
N LYS A 66 10.72 2.80 -14.99
CA LYS A 66 9.79 1.79 -15.52
C LYS A 66 10.15 1.31 -16.91
N GLU A 67 10.82 2.15 -17.69
CA GLU A 67 11.30 1.91 -19.03
C GLU A 67 12.44 0.87 -19.08
N ASP A 68 13.17 0.72 -17.97
CA ASP A 68 14.28 -0.24 -17.85
C ASP A 68 13.84 -1.63 -17.38
N LEU A 69 12.55 -1.78 -17.03
CA LEU A 69 12.02 -3.04 -16.52
C LEU A 69 11.72 -4.02 -17.66
N ASN A 70 12.32 -5.21 -17.58
CA ASN A 70 12.02 -6.32 -18.50
C ASN A 70 10.72 -7.05 -18.13
N GLN A 71 10.39 -7.08 -16.84
CA GLN A 71 9.22 -7.77 -16.28
C GLN A 71 8.66 -6.98 -15.10
N CYS A 72 7.35 -7.13 -14.87
CA CYS A 72 6.65 -6.50 -13.75
C CYS A 72 5.54 -7.41 -13.22
N ILE A 73 4.74 -6.93 -12.28
CA ILE A 73 3.62 -7.69 -11.67
C ILE A 73 2.63 -8.24 -12.72
N TYR A 74 2.46 -7.57 -13.86
CA TYR A 74 1.64 -8.06 -14.97
C TYR A 74 2.09 -9.44 -15.44
N ASP A 75 3.40 -9.66 -15.59
CA ASP A 75 3.96 -10.92 -16.07
C ASP A 75 3.72 -12.06 -15.08
N ALA A 76 3.75 -11.79 -13.79
CA ALA A 76 3.44 -12.79 -12.79
C ALA A 76 1.95 -13.16 -12.75
N LEU A 77 1.06 -12.18 -13.01
CA LEU A 77 -0.38 -12.44 -13.00
C LEU A 77 -0.86 -13.25 -14.21
N LEU A 78 -0.22 -13.10 -15.38
CA LEU A 78 -0.70 -13.62 -16.65
C LEU A 78 0.24 -14.64 -17.30
N ASN A 79 1.55 -14.52 -17.08
CA ASN A 79 2.58 -15.30 -17.74
C ASN A 79 3.29 -16.27 -16.78
N ASP A 80 2.73 -16.51 -15.58
CA ASP A 80 3.24 -17.42 -14.56
C ASP A 80 4.72 -17.15 -14.16
N VAL A 81 5.18 -15.90 -14.28
CA VAL A 81 6.52 -15.50 -13.82
C VAL A 81 6.55 -15.58 -12.29
N PRO A 82 7.55 -16.27 -11.68
CA PRO A 82 7.62 -16.39 -10.22
C PRO A 82 7.81 -15.03 -9.53
N ALA A 83 7.06 -14.79 -8.45
CA ALA A 83 7.13 -13.54 -7.69
C ALA A 83 8.53 -13.21 -7.20
N GLU A 84 9.30 -14.23 -6.81
CA GLU A 84 10.67 -14.09 -6.32
C GLU A 84 11.59 -13.40 -7.33
N SER A 85 11.35 -13.62 -8.63
CA SER A 85 12.16 -13.02 -9.71
C SER A 85 11.83 -11.55 -9.93
N LEU A 86 10.68 -11.07 -9.45
CA LEU A 86 10.23 -9.70 -9.61
C LEU A 86 10.53 -8.80 -8.40
N VAL A 87 11.01 -9.38 -7.30
CA VAL A 87 11.36 -8.61 -6.10
C VAL A 87 12.65 -7.85 -6.33
N LEU A 88 12.55 -6.54 -6.36
CA LEU A 88 13.69 -5.64 -6.54
C LEU A 88 14.10 -5.01 -5.21
N ASP A 89 15.41 -4.85 -5.03
CA ASP A 89 15.96 -4.02 -3.95
C ASP A 89 15.62 -2.55 -4.20
N THR A 90 15.41 -1.79 -3.14
CA THR A 90 15.28 -0.33 -3.20
C THR A 90 16.47 0.36 -2.55
N ASN A 91 16.60 1.67 -2.72
CA ASN A 91 17.57 2.49 -2.01
C ASN A 91 17.22 2.68 -0.52
N CYS A 92 16.10 2.12 -0.04
CA CYS A 92 15.67 2.19 1.34
C CYS A 92 16.02 0.91 2.10
N LYS A 93 16.47 1.08 3.35
CA LYS A 93 16.86 -0.02 4.21
C LYS A 93 15.71 -1.02 4.43
N LYS A 94 15.94 -2.31 4.12
CA LYS A 94 14.98 -3.41 4.30
C LYS A 94 13.64 -3.23 3.56
N VAL A 95 13.61 -2.42 2.51
CA VAL A 95 12.44 -2.20 1.67
C VAL A 95 12.68 -2.78 0.29
N PHE A 96 11.70 -3.52 -0.19
CA PHE A 96 11.69 -4.20 -1.48
C PHE A 96 10.42 -3.84 -2.23
N VAL A 97 10.43 -3.98 -3.55
CA VAL A 97 9.27 -3.70 -4.39
C VAL A 97 9.09 -4.75 -5.49
N ILE A 98 7.86 -5.17 -5.72
CA ILE A 98 7.45 -5.78 -6.98
C ILE A 98 6.86 -4.65 -7.82
N PRO A 99 7.49 -4.31 -8.96
CA PRO A 99 7.15 -3.12 -9.73
C PRO A 99 5.91 -3.31 -10.60
N ALA A 100 5.25 -2.19 -10.94
CA ALA A 100 4.21 -2.11 -11.95
C ALA A 100 4.61 -1.19 -13.10
N THR A 101 4.08 -1.52 -14.27
CA THR A 101 4.11 -0.66 -15.46
C THR A 101 2.69 -0.48 -16.01
N ILE A 102 2.54 0.37 -17.03
CA ILE A 102 1.26 0.60 -17.70
C ILE A 102 0.64 -0.70 -18.29
N GLN A 103 1.45 -1.72 -18.54
CA GLN A 103 0.98 -3.03 -19.01
C GLN A 103 -0.04 -3.66 -18.06
N LEU A 104 0.05 -3.38 -16.76
CA LEU A 104 -0.88 -3.88 -15.77
C LEU A 104 -2.34 -3.45 -16.04
N ALA A 105 -2.57 -2.36 -16.80
CA ALA A 105 -3.92 -1.99 -17.23
C ALA A 105 -4.56 -3.07 -18.12
N GLY A 106 -3.77 -3.79 -18.92
CA GLY A 106 -4.23 -4.92 -19.71
C GLY A 106 -4.73 -6.11 -18.89
N ALA A 107 -4.15 -6.31 -17.70
CA ALA A 107 -4.53 -7.40 -16.82
C ALA A 107 -6.01 -7.34 -16.40
N GLU A 108 -6.61 -6.16 -16.24
CA GLU A 108 -8.04 -6.04 -15.92
C GLU A 108 -8.95 -6.65 -17.00
N ILE A 109 -8.51 -6.64 -18.25
CA ILE A 109 -9.26 -7.19 -19.41
C ILE A 109 -8.94 -8.69 -19.55
N GLU A 110 -7.66 -9.06 -19.52
CA GLU A 110 -7.19 -10.41 -19.80
C GLU A 110 -7.57 -11.40 -18.68
N LEU A 111 -7.54 -10.96 -17.44
CA LEU A 111 -7.99 -11.79 -16.31
C LEU A 111 -9.48 -12.12 -16.32
N VAL A 112 -10.34 -11.42 -17.09
CA VAL A 112 -11.77 -11.67 -17.12
C VAL A 112 -12.08 -13.12 -17.52
N SER A 113 -11.31 -13.69 -18.43
CA SER A 113 -11.46 -15.07 -18.92
C SER A 113 -10.61 -16.10 -18.14
N ALA A 114 -9.77 -15.66 -17.21
CA ALA A 114 -8.87 -16.53 -16.48
C ALA A 114 -9.60 -17.32 -15.38
N ILE A 115 -9.18 -18.57 -15.18
CA ILE A 115 -9.64 -19.40 -14.06
C ILE A 115 -9.03 -18.85 -12.77
N ALA A 116 -9.80 -18.87 -11.67
CA ALA A 116 -9.37 -18.38 -10.36
C ALA A 116 -8.85 -16.93 -10.39
N ARG A 117 -9.40 -16.11 -11.28
CA ARG A 117 -8.96 -14.75 -11.56
C ARG A 117 -8.95 -13.82 -10.34
N GLU A 118 -9.74 -14.11 -9.31
CA GLU A 118 -9.83 -13.32 -8.08
C GLU A 118 -8.76 -13.68 -7.06
N THR A 119 -8.02 -14.79 -7.21
CA THR A 119 -7.01 -15.28 -6.27
C THR A 119 -5.57 -15.19 -6.80
N ARG A 120 -5.37 -14.77 -8.05
CA ARG A 120 -4.06 -14.75 -8.71
C ARG A 120 -2.98 -14.06 -7.88
N LEU A 121 -3.28 -12.89 -7.31
CA LEU A 121 -2.31 -12.18 -6.47
C LEU A 121 -2.02 -12.93 -5.16
N LYS A 122 -3.02 -13.57 -4.57
CA LYS A 122 -2.83 -14.37 -3.35
C LYS A 122 -1.88 -15.52 -3.61
N ASP A 123 -2.15 -16.30 -4.67
CA ASP A 123 -1.35 -17.46 -5.06
C ASP A 123 0.09 -17.05 -5.40
N LEU A 124 0.27 -15.87 -6.00
CA LEU A 124 1.56 -15.28 -6.33
C LEU A 124 2.36 -14.88 -5.08
N LEU A 125 1.73 -14.36 -4.04
CA LEU A 125 2.42 -13.89 -2.84
C LEU A 125 2.71 -15.03 -1.84
N GLU A 126 1.96 -16.13 -1.87
CA GLU A 126 2.09 -17.24 -0.93
C GLU A 126 3.53 -17.79 -0.80
N PRO A 127 4.30 -17.99 -1.91
CA PRO A 127 5.67 -18.52 -1.81
C PRO A 127 6.67 -17.58 -1.12
N ILE A 128 6.44 -16.26 -1.15
CA ILE A 128 7.40 -15.26 -0.68
C ILE A 128 6.98 -14.55 0.60
N GLN A 129 5.72 -14.69 1.03
CA GLN A 129 5.18 -13.87 2.12
C GLN A 129 5.98 -14.00 3.41
N ASP A 130 6.43 -15.19 3.77
CA ASP A 130 7.14 -15.45 5.02
C ASP A 130 8.52 -14.78 5.11
N GLU A 131 9.00 -14.20 4.02
CA GLU A 131 10.27 -13.48 4.00
C GLU A 131 10.15 -12.05 4.53
N PHE A 132 8.94 -11.51 4.70
CA PHE A 132 8.67 -10.13 5.07
C PHE A 132 7.93 -10.01 6.39
N ASP A 133 8.14 -8.90 7.12
CA ASP A 133 7.32 -8.54 8.27
C ASP A 133 5.99 -7.91 7.80
N PHE A 134 6.05 -7.11 6.74
CA PHE A 134 4.90 -6.45 6.13
C PHE A 134 4.94 -6.56 4.61
N ILE A 135 3.78 -6.77 4.01
CA ILE A 135 3.56 -6.64 2.57
C ILE A 135 2.44 -5.61 2.38
N PHE A 136 2.73 -4.50 1.70
CA PHE A 136 1.71 -3.53 1.32
C PHE A 136 1.40 -3.66 -0.16
N ILE A 137 0.10 -3.73 -0.49
CA ILE A 137 -0.39 -3.74 -1.86
C ILE A 137 -0.92 -2.34 -2.17
N ASP A 138 -0.24 -1.58 -3.03
CA ASP A 138 -0.68 -0.25 -3.47
C ASP A 138 -1.70 -0.39 -4.60
N CYS A 139 -2.96 -0.10 -4.32
CA CYS A 139 -4.08 -0.38 -5.21
C CYS A 139 -4.45 0.83 -6.09
N PRO A 140 -4.96 0.58 -7.32
CA PRO A 140 -5.51 1.63 -8.17
C PRO A 140 -6.77 2.29 -7.53
N PRO A 141 -7.20 3.46 -8.02
CA PRO A 141 -8.40 4.13 -7.52
C PRO A 141 -9.71 3.53 -8.07
N SER A 142 -9.67 2.35 -8.66
CA SER A 142 -10.83 1.63 -9.19
C SER A 142 -11.28 0.51 -8.25
N LEU A 143 -12.51 0.01 -8.40
CA LEU A 143 -12.98 -1.23 -7.77
C LEU A 143 -13.06 -2.36 -8.80
N GLY A 144 -12.08 -2.43 -9.69
CA GLY A 144 -11.96 -3.46 -10.71
C GLY A 144 -11.39 -4.78 -10.18
N LEU A 145 -11.01 -5.65 -11.10
CA LEU A 145 -10.52 -6.99 -10.80
C LEU A 145 -9.17 -6.96 -10.07
N LEU A 146 -8.32 -5.98 -10.35
CA LEU A 146 -7.08 -5.76 -9.60
C LEU A 146 -7.38 -5.51 -8.11
N THR A 147 -8.30 -4.61 -7.81
CA THR A 147 -8.71 -4.33 -6.43
C THR A 147 -9.30 -5.56 -5.73
N ILE A 148 -10.10 -6.38 -6.43
CA ILE A 148 -10.63 -7.63 -5.88
C ILE A 148 -9.50 -8.59 -5.55
N ASN A 149 -8.50 -8.73 -6.41
CA ASN A 149 -7.29 -9.52 -6.13
C ASN A 149 -6.55 -9.03 -4.89
N ALA A 150 -6.32 -7.72 -4.77
CA ALA A 150 -5.68 -7.14 -3.61
C ALA A 150 -6.43 -7.43 -2.31
N LEU A 151 -7.77 -7.27 -2.30
CA LEU A 151 -8.62 -7.57 -1.15
C LEU A 151 -8.68 -9.07 -0.82
N THR A 152 -8.54 -9.93 -1.83
CA THR A 152 -8.53 -11.39 -1.65
C THR A 152 -7.21 -11.87 -1.06
N ALA A 153 -6.10 -11.23 -1.42
CA ALA A 153 -4.76 -11.54 -0.93
C ALA A 153 -4.45 -10.94 0.47
N ALA A 154 -5.08 -9.81 0.80
CA ALA A 154 -4.75 -9.07 2.02
C ALA A 154 -5.40 -9.65 3.28
N ASP A 155 -4.71 -9.56 4.43
CA ASP A 155 -5.30 -9.80 5.75
C ASP A 155 -6.22 -8.66 6.16
N SER A 156 -5.83 -7.43 5.76
CA SER A 156 -6.55 -6.23 6.16
C SER A 156 -6.30 -5.04 5.22
N VAL A 157 -7.06 -3.97 5.43
CA VAL A 157 -7.07 -2.79 4.57
C VAL A 157 -6.70 -1.54 5.35
N LEU A 158 -5.72 -0.77 4.84
CA LEU A 158 -5.43 0.59 5.26
C LEU A 158 -6.10 1.55 4.28
N ILE A 159 -6.90 2.48 4.81
CA ILE A 159 -7.72 3.41 4.02
C ILE A 159 -7.20 4.84 4.22
N PRO A 160 -6.39 5.39 3.31
CA PRO A 160 -6.03 6.81 3.35
C PRO A 160 -7.25 7.66 2.99
N ILE A 161 -7.53 8.67 3.81
CA ILE A 161 -8.62 9.63 3.60
C ILE A 161 -8.02 11.04 3.64
N GLN A 162 -8.27 11.82 2.59
CA GLN A 162 -7.87 13.22 2.55
C GLN A 162 -8.79 14.05 3.44
N CYS A 163 -8.23 14.99 4.23
CA CYS A 163 -9.00 15.90 5.10
C CYS A 163 -9.72 16.99 4.29
N GLU A 164 -10.74 16.59 3.53
CA GLU A 164 -11.59 17.46 2.68
C GLU A 164 -13.08 17.14 2.85
N TYR A 165 -13.96 18.04 2.39
CA TYR A 165 -15.40 18.03 2.67
C TYR A 165 -16.11 16.70 2.38
N TYR A 166 -15.81 16.00 1.32
CA TYR A 166 -16.44 14.71 1.00
C TYR A 166 -15.59 13.50 1.45
N ALA A 167 -14.92 13.60 2.58
CA ALA A 167 -13.96 12.59 3.05
C ALA A 167 -14.57 11.19 3.22
N LEU A 168 -15.78 11.06 3.73
CA LEU A 168 -16.45 9.78 4.02
C LEU A 168 -17.29 9.25 2.85
N GLU A 169 -17.66 10.08 1.85
CA GLU A 169 -18.58 9.66 0.79
C GLU A 169 -18.03 8.48 -0.04
N GLY A 170 -16.74 8.53 -0.39
CA GLY A 170 -16.07 7.44 -1.14
C GLY A 170 -15.81 6.17 -0.32
N VAL A 171 -15.84 6.27 1.01
CA VAL A 171 -15.49 5.15 1.89
C VAL A 171 -16.64 4.15 2.00
N THR A 172 -17.89 4.60 1.95
CA THR A 172 -19.06 3.71 2.04
C THR A 172 -19.06 2.63 0.95
N LYS A 173 -18.83 3.01 -0.30
CA LYS A 173 -18.76 2.07 -1.43
C LYS A 173 -17.60 1.09 -1.28
N LEU A 174 -16.46 1.57 -0.76
CA LEU A 174 -15.31 0.71 -0.48
C LEU A 174 -15.67 -0.33 0.60
N LEU A 175 -16.31 0.08 1.70
CA LEU A 175 -16.73 -0.84 2.76
C LEU A 175 -17.76 -1.87 2.28
N GLU A 176 -18.67 -1.50 1.37
CA GLU A 176 -19.59 -2.44 0.71
C GLU A 176 -18.83 -3.48 -0.13
N SER A 177 -17.85 -3.05 -0.92
CA SER A 177 -17.01 -3.96 -1.70
C SER A 177 -16.19 -4.89 -0.82
N MET A 178 -15.63 -4.38 0.29
CA MET A 178 -14.95 -5.21 1.29
C MET A 178 -15.89 -6.26 1.89
N LYS A 179 -17.13 -5.90 2.21
CA LYS A 179 -18.14 -6.86 2.70
C LYS A 179 -18.42 -7.97 1.69
N MET A 180 -18.52 -7.64 0.40
CA MET A 180 -18.72 -8.65 -0.66
C MET A 180 -17.53 -9.60 -0.75
N VAL A 181 -16.30 -9.09 -0.78
CA VAL A 181 -15.08 -9.91 -0.80
C VAL A 181 -14.98 -10.76 0.47
N LYS A 182 -15.23 -10.17 1.64
CA LYS A 182 -15.22 -10.88 2.92
C LYS A 182 -16.20 -12.06 2.95
N SER A 183 -17.37 -11.88 2.35
CA SER A 183 -18.41 -12.93 2.37
C SER A 183 -18.12 -14.12 1.46
N ARG A 184 -17.36 -13.91 0.36
CA ARG A 184 -17.23 -14.90 -0.72
C ARG A 184 -15.80 -15.40 -0.94
N LEU A 185 -14.81 -14.52 -0.81
CA LEU A 185 -13.43 -14.78 -1.24
C LEU A 185 -12.44 -14.79 -0.07
N ASN A 186 -12.58 -13.87 0.90
CA ASN A 186 -11.62 -13.72 2.00
C ASN A 186 -12.34 -13.44 3.32
N LYS A 187 -12.73 -14.48 4.05
CA LYS A 187 -13.48 -14.37 5.32
C LYS A 187 -12.70 -13.65 6.42
N GLY A 188 -11.36 -13.64 6.35
CA GLY A 188 -10.47 -12.99 7.32
C GLY A 188 -10.32 -11.48 7.12
N LEU A 189 -10.72 -10.94 5.96
CA LEU A 189 -10.50 -9.54 5.62
C LEU A 189 -11.11 -8.60 6.67
N ASP A 190 -10.29 -7.66 7.18
CA ASP A 190 -10.73 -6.64 8.14
C ASP A 190 -10.16 -5.26 7.80
N THR A 191 -10.63 -4.22 8.47
CA THR A 191 -10.04 -2.88 8.39
C THR A 191 -8.85 -2.81 9.35
N PHE A 192 -7.65 -2.62 8.83
CA PHE A 192 -6.44 -2.37 9.62
C PHE A 192 -6.47 -0.99 10.26
N GLY A 193 -6.83 0.00 9.46
CA GLY A 193 -7.01 1.36 9.96
C GLY A 193 -7.32 2.37 8.87
N VAL A 194 -7.76 3.53 9.34
CA VAL A 194 -8.07 4.70 8.50
C VAL A 194 -7.08 5.79 8.81
N LEU A 195 -6.36 6.26 7.77
CA LEU A 195 -5.30 7.26 7.87
C LEU A 195 -5.74 8.58 7.26
N MET A 196 -5.79 9.61 8.07
CA MET A 196 -6.06 10.98 7.59
C MET A 196 -4.80 11.58 6.97
N THR A 197 -4.92 12.01 5.72
CA THR A 197 -3.84 12.58 4.91
C THR A 197 -4.10 14.04 4.57
N MET A 198 -3.04 14.75 4.16
CA MET A 198 -3.11 16.16 3.76
C MET A 198 -3.75 17.07 4.81
N PHE A 199 -3.56 16.73 6.08
CA PHE A 199 -4.08 17.50 7.20
C PHE A 199 -3.43 18.89 7.26
N ASP A 200 -4.28 19.93 7.39
CA ASP A 200 -3.84 21.30 7.64
C ASP A 200 -4.49 21.81 8.93
N SER A 201 -3.70 21.91 9.98
CA SER A 201 -4.13 22.36 11.31
C SER A 201 -4.69 23.80 11.35
N ARG A 202 -4.41 24.60 10.31
CA ARG A 202 -4.86 25.99 10.22
C ARG A 202 -6.33 26.11 9.78
N THR A 203 -6.92 25.02 9.25
CA THR A 203 -8.28 25.02 8.73
C THR A 203 -9.24 24.31 9.68
N SER A 204 -10.39 24.92 9.95
CA SER A 204 -11.46 24.32 10.73
C SER A 204 -12.00 23.05 10.05
N LEU A 205 -12.06 23.06 8.71
CA LEU A 205 -12.52 21.92 7.91
C LEU A 205 -11.71 20.65 8.19
N SER A 206 -10.36 20.75 8.17
CA SER A 206 -9.52 19.58 8.44
C SER A 206 -9.74 19.02 9.84
N ASN A 207 -9.95 19.87 10.83
CA ASN A 207 -10.23 19.43 12.20
C ASN A 207 -11.59 18.74 12.30
N GLN A 208 -12.64 19.29 11.67
CA GLN A 208 -13.98 18.68 11.62
C GLN A 208 -13.95 17.32 10.94
N VAL A 209 -13.24 17.17 9.83
CA VAL A 209 -13.08 15.87 9.14
C VAL A 209 -12.38 14.85 10.04
N VAL A 210 -11.33 15.26 10.78
CA VAL A 210 -10.66 14.37 11.74
C VAL A 210 -11.63 13.89 12.82
N GLU A 211 -12.42 14.78 13.42
CA GLU A 211 -13.41 14.44 14.44
C GLU A 211 -14.48 13.49 13.89
N GLU A 212 -14.98 13.74 12.67
CA GLU A 212 -15.98 12.89 12.01
C GLU A 212 -15.44 11.49 11.73
N VAL A 213 -14.22 11.39 11.16
CA VAL A 213 -13.57 10.11 10.89
C VAL A 213 -13.28 9.34 12.18
N GLN A 214 -12.81 10.02 13.22
CA GLN A 214 -12.57 9.39 14.53
C GLN A 214 -13.88 8.93 15.19
N SER A 215 -14.95 9.71 15.10
CA SER A 215 -16.27 9.32 15.60
C SER A 215 -16.83 8.08 14.88
N TYR A 216 -16.64 8.00 13.55
CA TYR A 216 -17.18 6.90 12.75
C TYR A 216 -16.37 5.60 12.89
N PHE A 217 -15.02 5.70 12.88
CA PHE A 217 -14.13 4.54 12.86
C PHE A 217 -13.57 4.16 14.24
N GLY A 218 -13.70 5.00 15.23
CA GLY A 218 -13.21 4.75 16.59
C GLY A 218 -11.72 4.38 16.62
N ASP A 219 -11.41 3.26 17.24
CA ASP A 219 -10.03 2.76 17.38
C ASP A 219 -9.37 2.36 16.04
N LYS A 220 -10.15 2.18 14.96
CA LYS A 220 -9.59 1.95 13.63
C LYS A 220 -9.01 3.24 13.01
N ALA A 221 -9.40 4.43 13.44
CA ALA A 221 -8.73 5.66 13.01
C ALA A 221 -7.32 5.74 13.60
N PHE A 222 -6.32 6.02 12.75
CA PHE A 222 -4.96 6.28 13.24
C PHE A 222 -4.93 7.60 14.00
N LYS A 223 -4.17 7.64 15.11
CA LYS A 223 -3.93 8.88 15.86
C LYS A 223 -2.97 9.80 15.11
N THR A 224 -2.07 9.21 14.32
CA THR A 224 -1.14 9.93 13.46
C THR A 224 -1.87 10.55 12.29
N LEU A 225 -1.69 11.86 12.09
CA LEU A 225 -2.20 12.62 10.94
C LEU A 225 -1.02 12.92 9.99
N ILE A 226 -1.20 12.69 8.69
CA ILE A 226 -0.18 13.05 7.71
C ILE A 226 -0.42 14.49 7.25
N PRO A 227 0.51 15.42 7.54
CA PRO A 227 0.30 16.82 7.23
C PRO A 227 0.46 17.10 5.73
N ARG A 228 -0.26 18.11 5.24
CA ARG A 228 0.02 18.68 3.91
C ARG A 228 1.37 19.39 3.94
N THR A 229 2.32 18.95 3.11
CA THR A 229 3.65 19.55 2.97
C THR A 229 4.18 19.34 1.55
N VAL A 230 4.79 20.40 1.03
CA VAL A 230 5.42 20.39 -0.31
C VAL A 230 6.48 19.30 -0.40
N LYS A 231 7.21 19.03 0.67
CA LYS A 231 8.29 18.01 0.68
C LYS A 231 7.78 16.58 0.42
N ILE A 232 6.56 16.23 0.87
CA ILE A 232 5.94 14.94 0.53
C ILE A 232 5.62 14.87 -0.98
N SER A 233 5.20 15.99 -1.59
CA SER A 233 4.84 16.04 -3.01
C SER A 233 6.06 16.13 -3.93
N GLU A 234 7.17 16.72 -3.46
CA GLU A 234 8.42 16.82 -4.22
C GLU A 234 9.22 15.51 -4.24
N ALA A 235 9.26 14.79 -3.12
CA ALA A 235 10.10 13.62 -2.95
C ALA A 235 9.99 12.58 -4.09
N PRO A 236 8.79 12.24 -4.61
CA PRO A 236 8.67 11.30 -5.73
C PRO A 236 9.36 11.75 -7.01
N SER A 237 9.49 13.07 -7.28
CA SER A 237 10.21 13.56 -8.46
C SER A 237 11.74 13.36 -8.37
N PHE A 238 12.23 12.97 -7.20
CA PHE A 238 13.62 12.59 -6.96
C PHE A 238 13.77 11.06 -6.77
N GLY A 239 12.69 10.30 -6.94
CA GLY A 239 12.71 8.85 -6.72
C GLY A 239 12.98 8.45 -5.28
N GLU A 240 12.60 9.30 -4.31
CA GLU A 240 12.88 9.09 -2.90
C GLU A 240 11.62 9.24 -2.02
N PRO A 241 11.49 8.42 -0.95
CA PRO A 241 10.54 8.71 0.11
C PRO A 241 10.91 10.01 0.84
N VAL A 242 9.92 10.71 1.42
CA VAL A 242 10.18 11.96 2.18
C VAL A 242 11.12 11.74 3.37
N ILE A 243 11.24 10.52 3.86
CA ILE A 243 12.10 10.14 4.99
C ILE A 243 13.58 10.29 4.63
N THR A 244 13.97 9.92 3.41
CA THR A 244 15.33 10.09 2.88
C THR A 244 15.50 11.48 2.28
N TYR A 245 14.53 11.96 1.51
CA TYR A 245 14.57 13.25 0.84
C TYR A 245 14.65 14.45 1.80
N ALA A 246 13.83 14.43 2.86
CA ALA A 246 13.75 15.54 3.83
C ALA A 246 13.48 15.02 5.25
N PRO A 247 14.44 14.34 5.92
CA PRO A 247 14.24 13.61 7.17
C PRO A 247 13.77 14.49 8.34
N GLN A 248 14.10 15.78 8.33
CA GLN A 248 13.68 16.72 9.39
C GLN A 248 12.29 17.32 9.15
N ASN A 249 11.68 17.07 7.96
CA ASN A 249 10.36 17.58 7.62
C ASN A 249 9.27 16.97 8.52
N LYS A 250 8.23 17.76 8.79
CA LYS A 250 7.07 17.29 9.56
C LYS A 250 6.37 16.07 8.92
N GLY A 251 6.41 15.95 7.60
CA GLY A 251 5.89 14.79 6.86
C GLY A 251 6.68 13.52 7.14
N ALA A 252 8.02 13.59 7.10
CA ALA A 252 8.90 12.47 7.45
C ALA A 252 8.66 12.00 8.90
N LYS A 253 8.61 12.94 9.83
CA LYS A 253 8.30 12.66 11.25
C LYS A 253 6.93 12.02 11.44
N ALA A 254 5.92 12.45 10.68
CA ALA A 254 4.59 11.87 10.72
C ALA A 254 4.59 10.39 10.25
N TYR A 255 5.26 10.07 9.13
CA TYR A 255 5.37 8.68 8.68
C TYR A 255 6.18 7.81 9.65
N MET A 256 7.22 8.34 10.28
CA MET A 256 7.94 7.64 11.35
C MET A 256 7.05 7.33 12.57
N ASN A 257 6.15 8.25 12.93
CA ASN A 257 5.17 8.00 13.99
C ASN A 257 4.10 6.99 13.56
N LEU A 258 3.62 7.08 12.30
CA LEU A 258 2.70 6.11 11.73
C LEU A 258 3.29 4.70 11.75
N ALA A 259 4.56 4.53 11.39
CA ALA A 259 5.24 3.23 11.44
C ALA A 259 5.24 2.62 12.86
N LYS A 260 5.48 3.45 13.89
CA LYS A 260 5.39 2.99 15.29
C LYS A 260 3.97 2.55 15.65
N GLU A 261 2.96 3.29 15.20
CA GLU A 261 1.56 2.97 15.43
C GLU A 261 1.14 1.68 14.69
N VAL A 262 1.61 1.50 13.44
CA VAL A 262 1.42 0.27 12.65
C VAL A 262 2.03 -0.94 13.34
N ILE A 263 3.29 -0.86 13.79
CA ILE A 263 3.97 -1.96 14.50
C ILE A 263 3.21 -2.34 15.78
N LYS A 264 2.62 -1.37 16.47
CA LYS A 264 1.86 -1.64 17.70
C LYS A 264 0.51 -2.33 17.42
N ARG A 265 -0.09 -2.10 16.25
CA ARG A 265 -1.38 -2.68 15.85
C ARG A 265 -1.24 -4.07 15.21
N ALA A 266 -0.06 -4.39 14.65
CA ALA A 266 0.23 -5.65 13.97
C ALA A 266 0.52 -6.78 14.97
#